data_3cf5005915ed23067fe7b3116a751230
#
_entry.id   3cf5005915ed23067fe7b3116a751230
#
_cell.length_a   1.000
_cell.length_b   1.000
_cell.length_c   1.000
_cell.angle_alpha   90.00
_cell.angle_beta   90.00
_cell.angle_gamma   90.00
#
_symmetry.space_group_name_H-M   'P 1'
#
loop_
_entity.id
_entity.type
_entity.pdbx_description
1 polymer ?
#
loop_
_entity_poly.entity_id
_entity_poly.type
_entity_poly.pdbx_seq_one_letter_code
_entity_poly.pdbx_strand_id
1 'polypeptide(L)' 'ALSNAISDLNEREKKILSLRFYAGKTQMEVAGEIGISQAQVSRLEKNALSKIRKNIFPS' A
#
# COMPACT_ATOMS: atom_id res chain seq x y z
N ALA A 1 -4.47 13.78 -11.33
CA ALA A 1 -5.07 12.62 -11.94
C ALA A 1 -4.76 11.35 -11.16
N LEU A 2 -5.57 10.32 -11.37
CA LEU A 2 -5.42 9.07 -10.62
C LEU A 2 -4.08 8.40 -10.90
N SER A 3 -3.60 8.50 -12.12
CA SER A 3 -2.32 7.89 -12.48
C SER A 3 -1.16 8.50 -11.70
N ASN A 4 -1.26 9.78 -11.34
CA ASN A 4 -0.21 10.42 -10.56
C ASN A 4 -0.17 9.90 -9.12
N ALA A 5 -1.33 9.63 -8.54
CA ALA A 5 -1.40 9.08 -7.20
C ALA A 5 -0.73 7.71 -7.14
N ILE A 6 -0.96 6.88 -8.15
CA ILE A 6 -0.38 5.54 -8.19
C ILE A 6 1.11 5.61 -8.48
N SER A 7 1.55 6.52 -9.33
CA SER A 7 2.97 6.64 -9.65
C SER A 7 3.81 7.15 -8.49
N ASP A 8 3.19 7.78 -7.50
CA ASP A 8 3.91 8.21 -6.31
C ASP A 8 4.23 7.05 -5.36
N LEU A 9 3.64 5.89 -5.59
CA LEU A 9 3.88 4.72 -4.74
C LEU A 9 5.11 3.97 -5.23
N ASN A 10 5.91 3.46 -4.29
CA ASN A 10 7.00 2.58 -4.67
C ASN A 10 6.47 1.18 -4.94
N GLU A 11 7.33 0.31 -5.48
CA GLU A 11 6.92 -1.04 -5.88
C GLU A 11 6.39 -1.85 -4.70
N ARG A 12 7.00 -1.68 -3.54
CA ARG A 12 6.58 -2.42 -2.34
C ARG A 12 5.19 -1.97 -1.89
N GLU A 13 4.94 -0.68 -1.92
CA GLU A 13 3.63 -0.16 -1.55
C GLU A 13 2.55 -0.65 -2.51
N LYS A 14 2.84 -0.66 -3.80
CA LYS A 14 1.90 -1.16 -4.81
C LYS A 14 1.61 -2.64 -4.56
N LYS A 15 2.63 -3.42 -4.28
CA LYS A 15 2.49 -4.84 -4.02
C LYS A 15 1.61 -5.09 -2.81
N ILE A 16 1.86 -4.35 -1.73
CA ILE A 16 1.09 -4.48 -0.51
C ILE A 16 -0.38 -4.16 -0.74
N LEU A 17 -0.66 -3.05 -1.42
CA LEU A 17 -2.05 -2.68 -1.69
C LEU A 17 -2.75 -3.72 -2.55
N SER A 18 -2.04 -4.24 -3.55
CA SER A 18 -2.59 -5.27 -4.42
C SER A 18 -2.97 -6.52 -3.63
N LEU A 19 -2.07 -6.99 -2.78
CA LEU A 19 -2.32 -8.19 -1.99
C LEU A 19 -3.43 -7.97 -0.97
N ARG A 20 -3.49 -6.78 -0.38
CA ARG A 20 -4.49 -6.47 0.63
C ARG A 20 -5.89 -6.29 0.04
N PHE A 21 -5.99 -5.58 -1.06
CA PHE A 21 -7.30 -5.15 -1.57
C PHE A 21 -7.80 -5.95 -2.76
N TYR A 22 -6.91 -6.50 -3.55
CA TYR A 22 -7.34 -7.36 -4.67
C TYR A 22 -7.36 -8.82 -4.27
N ALA A 23 -6.32 -9.30 -3.61
CA ALA A 23 -6.25 -10.70 -3.21
C ALA A 23 -6.93 -10.98 -1.87
N GLY A 24 -7.22 -9.95 -1.09
CA GLY A 24 -7.92 -10.10 0.18
C GLY A 24 -7.08 -10.72 1.29
N LYS A 25 -5.77 -10.56 1.22
CA LYS A 25 -4.88 -11.12 2.22
C LYS A 25 -4.78 -10.25 3.46
N THR A 26 -4.49 -10.87 4.60
CA THR A 26 -4.26 -10.13 5.84
C THR A 26 -2.86 -9.53 5.82
N GLN A 27 -2.63 -8.58 6.73
CA GLN A 27 -1.30 -7.98 6.85
C GLN A 27 -0.23 -9.03 7.18
N MET A 28 -0.58 -10.01 8.00
CA MET A 28 0.37 -11.08 8.34
C MET A 28 0.69 -11.94 7.13
N GLU A 29 -0.31 -12.24 6.32
CA GLU A 29 -0.08 -13.02 5.11
C GLU A 29 0.80 -12.26 4.12
N VAL A 30 0.54 -10.96 3.97
CA VAL A 30 1.35 -10.12 3.09
C VAL A 30 2.78 -10.05 3.60
N ALA A 31 2.96 -9.89 4.91
CA ALA A 31 4.30 -9.85 5.51
C ALA A 31 5.09 -11.11 5.18
N GLY A 32 4.43 -12.27 5.29
CA GLY A 32 5.08 -13.54 4.98
C GLY A 32 5.44 -13.66 3.51
N GLU A 33 4.59 -13.17 2.62
CA GLU A 33 4.86 -13.26 1.18
C GLU A 33 5.99 -12.34 0.74
N ILE A 34 6.03 -11.15 1.29
CA ILE A 34 7.04 -10.16 0.91
C ILE A 34 8.35 -10.36 1.67
N GLY A 35 8.26 -10.95 2.86
CA GLY A 35 9.44 -11.20 3.68
C GLY A 35 9.81 -10.03 4.57
N ILE A 36 8.80 -9.33 5.09
CA ILE A 36 9.00 -8.21 6.03
C ILE A 36 8.09 -8.43 7.24
N SER A 37 8.22 -7.58 8.25
CA SER A 37 7.39 -7.72 9.42
C SER A 37 5.99 -7.17 9.18
N GLN A 38 5.03 -7.64 9.98
CA GLN A 38 3.67 -7.13 9.89
C GLN A 38 3.63 -5.63 10.20
N ALA A 39 4.45 -5.18 11.14
CA ALA A 39 4.53 -3.77 11.47
C ALA A 39 4.95 -2.93 10.27
N GLN A 40 5.89 -3.44 9.47
CA GLN A 40 6.29 -2.77 8.25
C GLN A 40 5.18 -2.75 7.21
N VAL A 41 4.45 -3.84 7.07
CA VAL A 41 3.30 -3.90 6.16
C VAL A 41 2.28 -2.83 6.56
N SER A 42 1.97 -2.76 7.84
CA SER A 42 1.02 -1.78 8.35
C SER A 42 1.47 -0.35 8.05
N ARG A 43 2.74 -0.07 8.29
CA ARG A 43 3.29 1.26 8.03
C ARG A 43 3.29 1.61 6.56
N LEU A 44 3.71 0.68 5.71
CA LEU A 44 3.75 0.92 4.27
C LEU A 44 2.34 1.08 3.69
N GLU A 45 1.42 0.27 4.16
CA GLU A 45 0.02 0.39 3.75
C GLU A 45 -0.53 1.75 4.12
N LYS A 46 -0.27 2.20 5.33
CA LYS A 46 -0.74 3.49 5.80
C LYS A 46 -0.14 4.63 4.98
N ASN A 47 1.16 4.53 4.69
CA ASN A 47 1.83 5.55 3.88
C ASN A 47 1.26 5.58 2.46
N ALA A 48 1.02 4.41 1.88
CA ALA A 48 0.46 4.33 0.54
C ALA A 48 -0.93 4.95 0.48
N LEU A 49 -1.78 4.62 1.44
CA LEU A 49 -3.12 5.18 1.49
C LEU A 49 -3.09 6.68 1.71
N SER A 50 -2.15 7.16 2.51
CA SER A 50 -1.99 8.59 2.75
C SER A 50 -1.61 9.33 1.46
N LYS A 51 -0.72 8.75 0.67
CA LYS A 51 -0.32 9.33 -0.60
C LYS A 51 -1.49 9.40 -1.59
N ILE A 52 -2.25 8.32 -1.67
CA ILE A 52 -3.42 8.27 -2.53
C ILE A 52 -4.45 9.31 -2.09
N ARG A 53 -4.67 9.40 -0.79
CA ARG A 53 -5.63 10.33 -0.22
C ARG A 53 -5.24 11.78 -0.52
N LYS A 54 -3.96 12.10 -0.41
CA LYS A 54 -3.48 13.45 -0.68
C LYS A 54 -3.72 13.86 -2.12
N ASN A 55 -3.59 12.92 -3.04
CA ASN A 55 -3.76 13.22 -4.46
C ASN A 55 -5.22 13.31 -4.87
N ILE A 56 -6.09 12.57 -4.17
CA ILE A 56 -7.52 12.54 -4.50
C ILE A 56 -8.28 13.63 -3.77
N PHE A 57 -7.86 13.95 -2.54
CA PHE A 57 -8.51 14.96 -1.71
C PHE A 57 -7.50 16.06 -1.35
N PRO A 58 -7.26 16.99 -2.26
CA PRO A 58 -6.32 18.07 -1.99
C PRO A 58 -6.93 19.08 -1.02
N SER A 59 -6.44 19.10 0.17
CA SER A 59 -6.94 20.08 1.13
C SER A 59 -5.88 20.43 2.13
#